data_dab1d51067966cfeadb01ddc3751afec
#
_entry.id   dab1d51067966cfeadb01ddc3751afec
#
_cell.length_a   1.000
_cell.length_b   1.000
_cell.length_c   1.000
_cell.angle_alpha   90.00
_cell.angle_beta   90.00
_cell.angle_gamma   90.00
#
_symmetry.space_group_name_H-M   'P 1'
#
loop_
_entity.id
_entity.type
_entity.pdbx_description
1 polymer ?
#
loop_
_entity_poly.entity_id
_entity_poly.type
_entity_poly.pdbx_seq_one_letter_code
_entity_poly.pdbx_strand_id
1 'polypeptide(L)'
;MTRAIRNIAIIAHVDHGKTTMVDRLLQCAGTFRANQQVEERVMDSNAIERERGITILAKNCAVEYEGVHINIIDTPGHADFGGEVERVLSMVDGVLLLVDAVEGPMPQTRFVTRKALAQGLKPIVVVNKIDRPGARPDWVLNQTFDLFDKLGATEDQLDFPVIYASALNGYAGTTDNVEELKKIGNMRAIFDAVIKYVPVRDDNPDGPLMLQICSLDYSTYVGKIGVGRVHRGRIYPNSEVAIMDGPDGTPRRAKINQILEFEGLERKEVNEAQAGDIILVTGIEELNIGTTITDKDHPEALPMLTVDEPTLTMNFQVNTSPLAGREGKFVTSRQIRERLERELKSNVAMRMRPTADETV
;
A
#
# COMPACT_ATOMS: atom_id res chain seq x y z
N MET A 1 7.84 -25.42 -8.90
CA MET A 1 8.90 -24.42 -8.60
C MET A 1 8.20 -23.28 -7.87
N THR A 2 8.68 -22.91 -6.69
CA THR A 2 8.14 -21.76 -5.95
C THR A 2 8.41 -20.49 -6.77
N ARG A 3 7.38 -19.68 -7.01
CA ARG A 3 7.47 -18.39 -7.71
C ARG A 3 8.34 -17.44 -6.87
N ALA A 4 9.29 -16.77 -7.48
CA ALA A 4 10.07 -15.76 -6.80
C ALA A 4 9.21 -14.49 -6.60
N ILE A 5 9.05 -14.04 -5.35
CA ILE A 5 8.19 -12.91 -5.00
C ILE A 5 9.02 -11.83 -4.30
N ARG A 6 8.68 -10.56 -4.54
CA ARG A 6 9.15 -9.40 -3.77
C ARG A 6 7.97 -8.50 -3.44
N ASN A 7 7.88 -8.11 -2.20
CA ASN A 7 6.83 -7.22 -1.71
C ASN A 7 7.45 -5.91 -1.26
N ILE A 8 7.11 -4.80 -1.89
CA ILE A 8 7.65 -3.49 -1.60
C ILE A 8 6.55 -2.45 -1.40
N ALA A 9 6.80 -1.49 -0.51
CA ALA A 9 5.99 -0.29 -0.39
C ALA A 9 6.76 0.92 -0.90
N ILE A 10 6.06 1.86 -1.55
CA ILE A 10 6.65 3.13 -1.96
C ILE A 10 6.25 4.21 -0.97
N ILE A 11 7.25 4.82 -0.35
CA ILE A 11 7.11 5.88 0.63
C ILE A 11 7.66 7.17 0.02
N ALA A 12 6.91 8.26 0.11
CA ALA A 12 7.37 9.57 -0.33
C ALA A 12 6.63 10.68 0.42
N HIS A 13 7.25 11.84 0.50
CA HIS A 13 6.53 13.06 0.82
C HIS A 13 5.57 13.43 -0.32
N VAL A 14 4.54 14.22 -0.01
CA VAL A 14 3.65 14.82 -1.02
C VAL A 14 4.50 15.56 -2.05
N ASP A 15 4.15 15.43 -3.31
CA ASP A 15 4.85 16.04 -4.45
C ASP A 15 6.28 15.55 -4.75
N HIS A 16 6.84 14.57 -4.02
CA HIS A 16 8.13 13.97 -4.36
C HIS A 16 8.08 13.06 -5.60
N GLY A 17 6.90 12.90 -6.22
CA GLY A 17 6.71 12.18 -7.48
C GLY A 17 6.37 10.70 -7.35
N LYS A 18 5.76 10.30 -6.22
CA LYS A 18 5.39 8.92 -5.93
C LYS A 18 4.47 8.32 -7.00
N THR A 19 3.35 8.94 -7.29
CA THR A 19 2.37 8.47 -8.29
C THR A 19 3.01 8.38 -9.68
N THR A 20 3.77 9.42 -10.08
CA THR A 20 4.50 9.40 -11.36
C THR A 20 5.52 8.27 -11.44
N MET A 21 6.19 7.97 -10.32
CA MET A 21 7.13 6.84 -10.23
C MET A 21 6.43 5.52 -10.47
N VAL A 22 5.30 5.27 -9.78
CA VAL A 22 4.51 4.04 -9.95
C VAL A 22 4.03 3.89 -11.39
N ASP A 23 3.51 4.95 -12.00
CA ASP A 23 3.06 4.92 -13.40
C ASP A 23 4.21 4.54 -14.34
N ARG A 24 5.41 5.08 -14.13
CA ARG A 24 6.59 4.77 -14.93
C ARG A 24 7.10 3.35 -14.71
N LEU A 25 7.03 2.84 -13.48
CA LEU A 25 7.38 1.44 -13.20
C LEU A 25 6.42 0.49 -13.90
N LEU A 26 5.12 0.73 -13.86
CA LEU A 26 4.11 -0.06 -14.57
C LEU A 26 4.33 -0.03 -16.08
N GLN A 27 4.66 1.13 -16.66
CA GLN A 27 5.02 1.26 -18.09
C GLN A 27 6.28 0.48 -18.43
N CYS A 28 7.33 0.59 -17.61
CA CYS A 28 8.61 -0.07 -17.80
C CYS A 28 8.49 -1.61 -17.75
N ALA A 29 7.60 -2.14 -16.92
CA ALA A 29 7.31 -3.56 -16.82
C ALA A 29 6.42 -4.10 -17.97
N GLY A 30 5.95 -3.22 -18.87
CA GLY A 30 5.12 -3.64 -20.00
C GLY A 30 3.67 -3.97 -19.64
N THR A 31 3.19 -3.51 -18.51
CA THR A 31 1.82 -3.73 -18.02
C THR A 31 0.78 -3.08 -18.94
N PHE A 32 1.15 -2.01 -19.64
CA PHE A 32 0.29 -1.30 -20.60
C PHE A 32 0.63 -1.68 -22.03
N ARG A 33 -0.39 -1.82 -22.87
CA ARG A 33 -0.18 -2.03 -24.32
C ARG A 33 0.46 -0.78 -24.93
N ALA A 34 1.36 -0.97 -25.89
CA ALA A 34 2.15 0.09 -26.52
C ALA A 34 1.33 1.27 -27.09
N ASN A 35 0.04 1.07 -27.37
CA ASN A 35 -0.88 2.09 -27.93
C ASN A 35 -1.96 2.53 -26.91
N GLN A 36 -1.89 2.12 -25.65
CA GLN A 36 -2.85 2.52 -24.65
C GLN A 36 -2.48 3.92 -24.15
N GLN A 37 -3.32 4.90 -24.44
CA GLN A 37 -3.25 6.20 -23.77
C GLN A 37 -3.61 5.99 -22.31
N VAL A 38 -2.60 5.99 -21.46
CA VAL A 38 -2.77 5.89 -20.02
C VAL A 38 -2.93 7.31 -19.50
N GLU A 39 -4.06 7.58 -18.83
CA GLU A 39 -4.21 8.83 -18.09
C GLU A 39 -3.08 8.95 -17.06
N GLU A 40 -2.54 10.13 -16.88
CA GLU A 40 -1.61 10.39 -15.78
C GLU A 40 -2.31 10.09 -14.44
N ARG A 41 -1.60 9.52 -13.48
CA ARG A 41 -2.11 9.11 -12.16
C ARG A 41 -3.14 7.97 -12.23
N VAL A 42 -2.80 6.92 -12.95
CA VAL A 42 -3.67 5.73 -13.14
C VAL A 42 -4.12 5.13 -11.79
N MET A 43 -3.27 5.20 -10.77
CA MET A 43 -3.59 4.71 -9.43
C MET A 43 -4.57 5.60 -8.67
N ASP A 44 -4.65 6.91 -8.94
CA ASP A 44 -5.54 7.85 -8.23
C ASP A 44 -6.97 7.78 -8.77
N SER A 45 -7.69 6.70 -8.43
CA SER A 45 -9.06 6.46 -8.91
C SER A 45 -10.14 7.26 -8.18
N ASN A 46 -9.86 7.73 -6.96
CA ASN A 46 -10.81 8.49 -6.14
C ASN A 46 -10.86 9.97 -6.58
N ALA A 47 -12.06 10.52 -6.73
CA ALA A 47 -12.26 11.91 -7.11
C ALA A 47 -11.56 12.91 -6.16
N ILE A 48 -11.54 12.61 -4.86
CA ILE A 48 -10.88 13.44 -3.84
C ILE A 48 -9.36 13.39 -3.99
N GLU A 49 -8.80 12.22 -4.28
CA GLU A 49 -7.36 12.06 -4.51
C GLU A 49 -6.91 12.83 -5.75
N ARG A 50 -7.69 12.76 -6.84
CA ARG A 50 -7.43 13.53 -8.07
C ARG A 50 -7.52 15.03 -7.84
N GLU A 51 -8.53 15.50 -7.10
CA GLU A 51 -8.72 16.92 -6.77
C GLU A 51 -7.60 17.46 -5.88
N ARG A 52 -7.21 16.69 -4.85
CA ARG A 52 -6.19 17.09 -3.87
C ARG A 52 -4.76 16.81 -4.31
N GLY A 53 -4.57 15.92 -5.27
CA GLY A 53 -3.26 15.48 -5.73
C GLY A 53 -2.48 14.63 -4.74
N ILE A 54 -3.16 13.98 -3.77
CA ILE A 54 -2.55 13.15 -2.74
C ILE A 54 -3.16 11.75 -2.76
N THR A 55 -2.36 10.73 -2.42
CA THR A 55 -2.85 9.37 -2.16
C THR A 55 -3.45 9.32 -0.75
N ILE A 56 -4.71 8.93 -0.65
CA ILE A 56 -5.45 8.80 0.62
C ILE A 56 -5.49 7.33 1.06
N LEU A 57 -5.82 6.44 0.13
CA LEU A 57 -5.89 5.00 0.38
C LEU A 57 -4.69 4.30 -0.25
N ALA A 58 -4.15 3.31 0.45
CA ALA A 58 -3.12 2.45 -0.11
C ALA A 58 -3.67 1.67 -1.31
N LYS A 59 -2.87 1.54 -2.35
CA LYS A 59 -3.22 0.83 -3.58
C LYS A 59 -2.16 -0.18 -3.92
N ASN A 60 -2.62 -1.33 -4.38
CA ASN A 60 -1.75 -2.43 -4.75
C ASN A 60 -1.71 -2.56 -6.26
N CYS A 61 -0.52 -2.82 -6.77
CA CYS A 61 -0.30 -3.30 -8.13
C CYS A 61 0.80 -4.34 -8.12
N ALA A 62 0.92 -5.10 -9.19
CA ALA A 62 1.99 -6.08 -9.32
C ALA A 62 2.54 -6.11 -10.74
N VAL A 63 3.82 -6.40 -10.86
CA VAL A 63 4.51 -6.52 -12.13
C VAL A 63 5.35 -7.79 -12.17
N GLU A 64 5.55 -8.32 -13.36
CA GLU A 64 6.51 -9.39 -13.61
C GLU A 64 7.78 -8.78 -14.22
N TYR A 65 8.91 -9.01 -13.56
CA TYR A 65 10.20 -8.57 -14.06
C TYR A 65 11.26 -9.66 -13.88
N GLU A 66 11.86 -10.10 -14.97
CA GLU A 66 12.89 -11.17 -15.02
C GLU A 66 12.48 -12.47 -14.27
N GLY A 67 11.19 -12.84 -14.37
CA GLY A 67 10.64 -14.04 -13.72
C GLY A 67 10.36 -13.88 -12.23
N VAL A 68 10.48 -12.66 -11.69
CA VAL A 68 10.13 -12.30 -10.32
C VAL A 68 8.82 -11.54 -10.31
N HIS A 69 7.89 -11.98 -9.46
CA HIS A 69 6.66 -11.25 -9.19
C HIS A 69 6.91 -10.17 -8.13
N ILE A 70 6.70 -8.92 -8.49
CA ILE A 70 6.94 -7.79 -7.62
C ILE A 70 5.61 -7.12 -7.30
N ASN A 71 5.15 -7.27 -6.05
CA ASN A 71 4.02 -6.53 -5.52
C ASN A 71 4.49 -5.15 -5.07
N ILE A 72 3.80 -4.12 -5.55
CA ILE A 72 4.09 -2.72 -5.24
C ILE A 72 2.88 -2.13 -4.54
N ILE A 73 3.07 -1.65 -3.31
CA ILE A 73 2.02 -0.99 -2.55
C ILE A 73 2.32 0.51 -2.51
N ASP A 74 1.43 1.29 -3.10
CA ASP A 74 1.46 2.74 -3.03
C ASP A 74 0.87 3.19 -1.69
N THR A 75 1.70 3.76 -0.81
CA THR A 75 1.28 4.17 0.53
C THR A 75 0.84 5.63 0.58
N PRO A 76 -0.15 5.98 1.44
CA PRO A 76 -0.43 7.37 1.73
C PRO A 76 0.82 8.10 2.23
N GLY A 77 1.08 9.30 1.70
CA GLY A 77 2.24 10.10 2.09
C GLY A 77 2.01 10.99 3.32
N HIS A 78 0.77 11.16 3.76
CA HIS A 78 0.41 12.08 4.84
C HIS A 78 0.34 11.38 6.20
N ALA A 79 0.84 12.06 7.24
CA ALA A 79 0.89 11.52 8.61
C ALA A 79 -0.51 11.19 9.19
N ASP A 80 -1.56 11.84 8.71
CA ASP A 80 -2.95 11.61 9.14
C ASP A 80 -3.45 10.19 8.82
N PHE A 81 -2.78 9.48 7.90
CA PHE A 81 -3.10 8.10 7.51
C PHE A 81 -2.17 7.06 8.15
N GLY A 82 -1.59 7.40 9.30
CA GLY A 82 -0.55 6.58 9.96
C GLY A 82 -0.95 5.13 10.23
N GLY A 83 -2.18 4.90 10.66
CA GLY A 83 -2.69 3.54 10.90
C GLY A 83 -2.77 2.68 9.64
N GLU A 84 -3.13 3.28 8.50
CA GLU A 84 -3.14 2.57 7.21
C GLU A 84 -1.72 2.24 6.74
N VAL A 85 -0.81 3.19 6.87
CA VAL A 85 0.61 2.99 6.53
C VAL A 85 1.20 1.82 7.32
N GLU A 86 0.96 1.74 8.62
CA GLU A 86 1.49 0.68 9.48
C GLU A 86 1.00 -0.72 9.05
N ARG A 87 -0.28 -0.83 8.71
CA ARG A 87 -0.87 -2.09 8.21
C ARG A 87 -0.29 -2.50 6.86
N VAL A 88 -0.12 -1.55 5.96
CA VAL A 88 0.49 -1.79 4.64
C VAL A 88 1.94 -2.26 4.79
N LEU A 89 2.70 -1.63 5.67
CA LEU A 89 4.09 -2.00 5.91
C LEU A 89 4.25 -3.43 6.46
N SER A 90 3.23 -3.97 7.13
CA SER A 90 3.25 -5.37 7.59
C SER A 90 3.22 -6.40 6.46
N MET A 91 2.76 -6.02 5.27
CA MET A 91 2.67 -6.91 4.10
C MET A 91 3.95 -6.96 3.27
N VAL A 92 4.90 -6.04 3.48
CA VAL A 92 6.07 -5.87 2.60
C VAL A 92 7.37 -6.30 3.27
N ASP A 93 8.40 -6.45 2.47
CA ASP A 93 9.75 -6.89 2.89
C ASP A 93 10.79 -5.78 2.71
N GLY A 94 10.49 -4.79 1.89
CA GLY A 94 11.33 -3.63 1.65
C GLY A 94 10.53 -2.38 1.31
N VAL A 95 11.19 -1.25 1.37
CA VAL A 95 10.58 0.04 1.06
C VAL A 95 11.43 0.83 0.08
N LEU A 96 10.78 1.42 -0.92
CA LEU A 96 11.37 2.45 -1.77
C LEU A 96 11.06 3.81 -1.16
N LEU A 97 12.08 4.46 -0.62
CA LEU A 97 11.96 5.82 -0.10
C LEU A 97 12.32 6.82 -1.20
N LEU A 98 11.32 7.52 -1.73
CA LEU A 98 11.52 8.59 -2.69
C LEU A 98 11.83 9.90 -1.97
N VAL A 99 12.93 10.52 -2.35
CA VAL A 99 13.36 11.81 -1.84
C VAL A 99 13.60 12.76 -3.03
N ASP A 100 13.08 13.97 -2.96
CA ASP A 100 13.31 14.98 -3.99
C ASP A 100 14.77 15.46 -3.94
N ALA A 101 15.44 15.51 -5.09
CA ALA A 101 16.86 15.88 -5.22
C ALA A 101 17.17 17.33 -4.81
N VAL A 102 16.16 18.18 -4.71
CA VAL A 102 16.28 19.62 -4.32
C VAL A 102 15.89 19.81 -2.86
N GLU A 103 14.75 19.23 -2.44
CA GLU A 103 14.14 19.47 -1.12
C GLU A 103 14.74 18.58 -0.03
N GLY A 104 15.13 17.35 -0.39
CA GLY A 104 15.61 16.37 0.58
C GLY A 104 14.47 15.72 1.38
N PRO A 105 14.78 14.99 2.47
CA PRO A 105 13.78 14.33 3.30
C PRO A 105 12.94 15.35 4.08
N MET A 106 11.62 15.25 3.97
CA MET A 106 10.65 16.18 4.56
C MET A 106 10.00 15.60 5.83
N PRO A 107 9.37 16.41 6.71
CA PRO A 107 8.84 15.95 8.01
C PRO A 107 7.85 14.79 7.94
N GLN A 108 6.97 14.74 6.94
CA GLN A 108 6.00 13.64 6.80
C GLN A 108 6.68 12.31 6.47
N THR A 109 7.75 12.33 5.69
CA THR A 109 8.60 11.17 5.40
C THR A 109 9.15 10.55 6.68
N ARG A 110 9.49 11.38 7.67
CA ARG A 110 10.05 10.94 8.96
C ARG A 110 9.15 9.95 9.70
N PHE A 111 7.83 10.20 9.74
CA PHE A 111 6.89 9.32 10.44
C PHE A 111 6.83 7.95 9.79
N VAL A 112 6.62 7.88 8.48
CA VAL A 112 6.48 6.62 7.74
C VAL A 112 7.80 5.85 7.73
N THR A 113 8.93 6.54 7.55
CA THR A 113 10.26 5.95 7.60
C THR A 113 10.55 5.33 8.96
N ARG A 114 10.23 6.02 10.06
CA ARG A 114 10.38 5.47 11.40
C ARG A 114 9.62 4.15 11.59
N LYS A 115 8.38 4.08 11.11
CA LYS A 115 7.55 2.87 11.18
C LYS A 115 8.16 1.73 10.34
N ALA A 116 8.64 2.04 9.14
CA ALA A 116 9.28 1.05 8.28
C ALA A 116 10.58 0.49 8.89
N LEU A 117 11.45 1.37 9.41
CA LEU A 117 12.69 0.95 10.07
C LEU A 117 12.43 0.12 11.33
N ALA A 118 11.43 0.52 12.15
CA ALA A 118 11.05 -0.21 13.36
C ALA A 118 10.52 -1.63 13.07
N GLN A 119 9.94 -1.85 11.89
CA GLN A 119 9.52 -3.19 11.44
C GLN A 119 10.66 -4.00 10.78
N GLY A 120 11.88 -3.47 10.77
CA GLY A 120 13.03 -4.15 10.18
C GLY A 120 13.03 -4.18 8.65
N LEU A 121 12.25 -3.35 7.99
CA LEU A 121 12.20 -3.33 6.52
C LEU A 121 13.49 -2.77 5.93
N LYS A 122 13.92 -3.36 4.80
CA LYS A 122 15.12 -2.90 4.08
C LYS A 122 14.77 -1.67 3.22
N PRO A 123 15.40 -0.51 3.47
CA PRO A 123 15.18 0.69 2.67
C PRO A 123 16.03 0.68 1.40
N ILE A 124 15.44 1.15 0.30
CA ILE A 124 16.13 1.54 -0.94
C ILE A 124 15.81 3.02 -1.14
N VAL A 125 16.82 3.87 -1.19
CA VAL A 125 16.61 5.32 -1.37
C VAL A 125 16.63 5.65 -2.85
N VAL A 126 15.58 6.32 -3.32
CA VAL A 126 15.46 6.82 -4.69
C VAL A 126 15.48 8.34 -4.67
N VAL A 127 16.60 8.93 -5.11
CA VAL A 127 16.75 10.37 -5.27
C VAL A 127 16.10 10.77 -6.58
N ASN A 128 14.86 11.24 -6.50
CA ASN A 128 14.03 11.57 -7.65
C ASN A 128 14.17 13.06 -8.05
N LYS A 129 13.78 13.37 -9.29
CA LYS A 129 13.86 14.69 -9.89
C LYS A 129 15.30 15.21 -10.00
N ILE A 130 16.23 14.29 -10.27
CA ILE A 130 17.66 14.62 -10.43
C ILE A 130 17.93 15.61 -11.59
N ASP A 131 16.98 15.70 -12.52
CA ASP A 131 17.00 16.60 -13.68
C ASP A 131 16.65 18.06 -13.36
N ARG A 132 16.16 18.35 -12.14
CA ARG A 132 15.75 19.70 -11.77
C ARG A 132 16.95 20.64 -11.57
N PRO A 133 16.85 21.90 -12.01
CA PRO A 133 17.82 22.91 -11.64
C PRO A 133 17.92 23.03 -10.12
N GLY A 134 19.14 22.99 -9.58
CA GLY A 134 19.38 23.02 -8.14
C GLY A 134 19.34 21.66 -7.43
N ALA A 135 19.26 20.56 -8.17
CA ALA A 135 19.46 19.23 -7.61
C ALA A 135 20.84 19.11 -6.94
N ARG A 136 20.87 18.54 -5.74
CA ARG A 136 22.08 18.36 -4.91
C ARG A 136 22.05 17.00 -4.23
N PRO A 137 22.26 15.93 -5.01
CA PRO A 137 22.08 14.56 -4.58
C PRO A 137 22.93 14.21 -3.34
N ASP A 138 24.19 14.62 -3.28
CA ASP A 138 25.07 14.35 -2.13
C ASP A 138 24.53 14.93 -0.83
N TRP A 139 24.03 16.16 -0.88
CA TRP A 139 23.41 16.79 0.28
C TRP A 139 22.15 16.03 0.72
N VAL A 140 21.30 15.61 -0.23
CA VAL A 140 20.08 14.83 0.04
C VAL A 140 20.42 13.50 0.68
N LEU A 141 21.45 12.81 0.20
CA LEU A 141 21.90 11.54 0.78
C LEU A 141 22.39 11.71 2.22
N ASN A 142 23.21 12.73 2.47
CA ASN A 142 23.66 13.03 3.83
C ASN A 142 22.48 13.33 4.77
N GLN A 143 21.50 14.12 4.33
CA GLN A 143 20.29 14.39 5.12
C GLN A 143 19.43 13.14 5.34
N THR A 144 19.39 12.25 4.38
CA THR A 144 18.66 10.97 4.51
C THR A 144 19.36 10.03 5.46
N PHE A 145 20.69 9.95 5.39
CA PHE A 145 21.50 9.18 6.34
C PHE A 145 21.33 9.70 7.77
N ASP A 146 21.47 11.02 7.97
CA ASP A 146 21.25 11.68 9.28
C ASP A 146 19.82 11.41 9.82
N LEU A 147 18.82 11.37 8.93
CA LEU A 147 17.46 11.05 9.31
C LEU A 147 17.35 9.60 9.80
N PHE A 148 17.92 8.64 9.08
CA PHE A 148 17.88 7.22 9.45
C PHE A 148 18.61 6.96 10.77
N ASP A 149 19.79 7.54 10.97
CA ASP A 149 20.53 7.46 12.21
C ASP A 149 19.72 8.00 13.40
N LYS A 150 19.14 9.19 13.26
CA LYS A 150 18.23 9.79 14.28
C LYS A 150 16.97 8.98 14.57
N LEU A 151 16.54 8.16 13.62
CA LEU A 151 15.36 7.27 13.78
C LEU A 151 15.73 5.91 14.38
N GLY A 152 17.02 5.65 14.64
CA GLY A 152 17.52 4.42 15.24
C GLY A 152 17.61 3.27 14.24
N ALA A 153 17.94 3.55 12.99
CA ALA A 153 18.20 2.54 11.98
C ALA A 153 19.36 1.63 12.37
N THR A 154 19.26 0.36 12.02
CA THR A 154 20.36 -0.60 12.18
C THR A 154 21.48 -0.32 11.17
N GLU A 155 22.69 -0.87 11.41
CA GLU A 155 23.81 -0.76 10.46
C GLU A 155 23.40 -1.26 9.06
N ASP A 156 22.69 -2.37 8.97
CA ASP A 156 22.14 -2.90 7.72
C ASP A 156 21.15 -1.95 7.01
N GLN A 157 20.42 -1.16 7.77
CA GLN A 157 19.48 -0.16 7.23
C GLN A 157 20.18 1.14 6.85
N LEU A 158 21.30 1.48 7.50
CA LEU A 158 22.14 2.61 7.15
C LEU A 158 22.98 2.35 5.89
N ASP A 159 23.29 1.09 5.59
CA ASP A 159 23.90 0.66 4.32
C ASP A 159 22.82 0.48 3.23
N PHE A 160 22.06 1.53 2.98
CA PHE A 160 21.00 1.50 2.00
C PHE A 160 21.52 1.72 0.57
N PRO A 161 21.02 0.96 -0.42
CA PRO A 161 21.31 1.22 -1.83
C PRO A 161 20.62 2.51 -2.31
N VAL A 162 21.29 3.20 -3.22
CA VAL A 162 20.82 4.48 -3.79
C VAL A 162 20.58 4.33 -5.29
N ILE A 163 19.44 4.82 -5.73
CA ILE A 163 19.08 4.97 -7.14
C ILE A 163 18.77 6.44 -7.41
N TYR A 164 19.31 6.97 -8.48
CA TYR A 164 19.00 8.30 -8.97
C TYR A 164 17.99 8.22 -10.10
N ALA A 165 16.97 9.06 -10.09
CA ALA A 165 15.87 8.94 -11.03
C ALA A 165 15.27 10.29 -11.44
N SER A 166 14.69 10.32 -12.63
CA SER A 166 13.68 11.28 -13.03
C SER A 166 12.42 10.52 -13.46
N ALA A 167 11.46 10.41 -12.55
CA ALA A 167 10.21 9.74 -12.83
C ALA A 167 9.45 10.44 -13.98
N LEU A 168 9.49 11.76 -14.04
CA LEU A 168 8.86 12.53 -15.12
C LEU A 168 9.40 12.14 -16.50
N ASN A 169 10.72 12.01 -16.62
CA ASN A 169 11.40 11.69 -17.87
C ASN A 169 11.58 10.17 -18.09
N GLY A 170 11.29 9.34 -17.09
CA GLY A 170 11.26 7.87 -17.23
C GLY A 170 12.64 7.21 -17.27
N TYR A 171 13.63 7.72 -16.56
CA TYR A 171 14.95 7.10 -16.42
C TYR A 171 15.43 6.99 -14.98
N ALA A 172 16.20 5.95 -14.69
CA ALA A 172 16.83 5.71 -13.40
C ALA A 172 18.16 4.95 -13.56
N GLY A 173 19.04 5.09 -12.58
CA GLY A 173 20.32 4.40 -12.55
C GLY A 173 21.09 4.60 -11.24
N THR A 174 22.29 4.04 -11.17
CA THR A 174 23.17 4.09 -9.99
C THR A 174 24.14 5.28 -10.01
N THR A 175 24.12 6.12 -11.04
CA THR A 175 24.92 7.33 -11.18
C THR A 175 24.05 8.57 -11.02
N ASP A 176 24.61 9.65 -10.49
CA ASP A 176 23.98 10.98 -10.41
C ASP A 176 24.17 11.80 -11.68
N ASN A 177 24.90 11.27 -12.66
CA ASN A 177 25.13 11.93 -13.94
C ASN A 177 23.88 11.87 -14.83
N VAL A 178 23.20 13.00 -14.94
CA VAL A 178 21.93 13.12 -15.71
C VAL A 178 22.07 12.72 -17.16
N GLU A 179 23.21 13.02 -17.82
CA GLU A 179 23.43 12.68 -19.23
C GLU A 179 23.62 11.16 -19.44
N GLU A 180 24.20 10.47 -18.47
CA GLU A 180 24.27 9.01 -18.48
C GLU A 180 22.90 8.40 -18.25
N LEU A 181 22.13 8.91 -17.29
CA LEU A 181 20.77 8.45 -17.01
C LEU A 181 19.84 8.62 -18.22
N LYS A 182 19.94 9.75 -18.93
CA LYS A 182 19.18 9.95 -20.18
C LYS A 182 19.52 8.91 -21.25
N LYS A 183 20.78 8.47 -21.35
CA LYS A 183 21.19 7.43 -22.28
C LYS A 183 20.62 6.05 -21.90
N ILE A 184 20.48 5.76 -20.60
CA ILE A 184 19.83 4.54 -20.08
C ILE A 184 18.36 4.54 -20.48
N GLY A 185 17.64 5.65 -20.32
CA GLY A 185 16.31 5.91 -20.85
C GLY A 185 15.20 4.95 -20.37
N ASN A 186 15.38 4.30 -19.21
CA ASN A 186 14.39 3.41 -18.62
C ASN A 186 14.52 3.36 -17.09
N MET A 187 13.55 2.69 -16.44
CA MET A 187 13.47 2.60 -14.97
C MET A 187 13.94 1.25 -14.40
N ARG A 188 14.57 0.40 -15.21
CA ARG A 188 14.94 -0.99 -14.83
C ARG A 188 15.83 -1.05 -13.59
N ALA A 189 16.71 -0.08 -13.40
CA ALA A 189 17.61 -0.03 -12.24
C ALA A 189 16.87 -0.09 -10.89
N ILE A 190 15.61 0.36 -10.81
CA ILE A 190 14.80 0.24 -9.61
C ILE A 190 14.39 -1.21 -9.38
N PHE A 191 13.94 -1.93 -10.42
CA PHE A 191 13.61 -3.35 -10.30
C PHE A 191 14.83 -4.20 -9.97
N ASP A 192 15.97 -3.93 -10.60
CA ASP A 192 17.24 -4.60 -10.32
C ASP A 192 17.63 -4.42 -8.84
N ALA A 193 17.47 -3.21 -8.30
CA ALA A 193 17.71 -2.92 -6.90
C ALA A 193 16.72 -3.67 -5.99
N VAL A 194 15.44 -3.73 -6.34
CA VAL A 194 14.42 -4.49 -5.59
C VAL A 194 14.79 -5.97 -5.55
N ILE A 195 15.10 -6.58 -6.68
CA ILE A 195 15.48 -8.00 -6.74
C ILE A 195 16.73 -8.30 -5.92
N LYS A 196 17.72 -7.40 -5.99
CA LYS A 196 19.04 -7.59 -5.34
C LYS A 196 18.99 -7.34 -3.83
N TYR A 197 18.27 -6.33 -3.37
CA TYR A 197 18.40 -5.83 -1.99
C TYR A 197 17.18 -6.12 -1.11
N VAL A 198 15.98 -6.30 -1.66
CA VAL A 198 14.83 -6.71 -0.85
C VAL A 198 14.96 -8.19 -0.51
N PRO A 199 14.94 -8.56 0.78
CA PRO A 199 15.14 -9.95 1.18
C PRO A 199 13.98 -10.83 0.69
N VAL A 200 14.30 -12.08 0.37
CA VAL A 200 13.31 -13.16 0.24
C VAL A 200 13.05 -13.66 1.66
N ARG A 201 11.81 -13.58 2.12
CA ARG A 201 11.46 -14.29 3.36
C ARG A 201 11.48 -15.79 3.10
N ASP A 202 11.91 -16.54 4.08
CA ASP A 202 11.81 -18.01 4.09
C ASP A 202 10.39 -18.42 4.50
N ASP A 203 9.43 -18.00 3.68
CA ASP A 203 8.02 -18.30 3.87
C ASP A 203 7.80 -19.78 3.50
N ASN A 204 7.27 -20.57 4.42
CA ASN A 204 7.03 -22.00 4.20
C ASN A 204 5.70 -22.25 3.49
N PRO A 205 5.70 -22.57 2.18
CA PRO A 205 4.46 -22.82 1.42
C PRO A 205 3.80 -24.15 1.74
N ASP A 206 4.49 -25.07 2.40
CA ASP A 206 4.00 -26.41 2.71
C ASP A 206 3.49 -26.55 4.16
N GLY A 207 3.56 -25.47 4.95
CA GLY A 207 3.03 -25.40 6.30
C GLY A 207 1.51 -25.15 6.35
N PRO A 208 0.88 -25.22 7.54
CA PRO A 208 -0.52 -24.84 7.71
C PRO A 208 -0.78 -23.40 7.30
N LEU A 209 -1.91 -23.14 6.63
CA LEU A 209 -2.26 -21.81 6.13
C LEU A 209 -2.24 -20.74 7.24
N MET A 210 -1.66 -19.61 6.94
CA MET A 210 -1.68 -18.38 7.75
C MET A 210 -1.67 -17.16 6.85
N LEU A 211 -2.80 -16.47 6.75
CA LEU A 211 -3.01 -15.24 5.99
C LEU A 211 -3.58 -14.17 6.91
N GLN A 212 -2.92 -13.02 7.04
CA GLN A 212 -3.45 -11.91 7.83
C GLN A 212 -4.07 -10.84 6.94
N ILE A 213 -5.27 -10.40 7.30
CA ILE A 213 -5.99 -9.32 6.61
C ILE A 213 -5.47 -7.97 7.11
N CYS A 214 -4.93 -7.18 6.19
CA CYS A 214 -4.34 -5.87 6.47
C CYS A 214 -5.19 -4.70 5.99
N SER A 215 -6.03 -4.94 4.97
CA SER A 215 -6.94 -3.93 4.42
C SER A 215 -8.26 -4.58 4.02
N LEU A 216 -9.32 -3.77 4.02
CA LEU A 216 -10.66 -4.19 3.61
C LEU A 216 -11.11 -3.33 2.43
N ASP A 217 -11.77 -3.98 1.48
CA ASP A 217 -12.46 -3.35 0.36
C ASP A 217 -13.88 -3.88 0.28
N TYR A 218 -14.72 -3.26 -0.52
CA TYR A 218 -16.11 -3.66 -0.67
C TYR A 218 -16.57 -3.54 -2.12
N SER A 219 -17.17 -4.62 -2.61
CA SER A 219 -17.84 -4.63 -3.91
C SER A 219 -19.31 -4.94 -3.74
N THR A 220 -20.17 -4.27 -4.50
CA THR A 220 -21.61 -4.55 -4.52
C THR A 220 -21.96 -5.94 -5.05
N TYR A 221 -21.03 -6.59 -5.77
CA TYR A 221 -21.22 -7.92 -6.37
C TYR A 221 -20.77 -9.06 -5.47
N VAL A 222 -19.61 -8.91 -4.84
CA VAL A 222 -18.98 -9.99 -4.05
C VAL A 222 -18.98 -9.70 -2.54
N GLY A 223 -19.47 -8.54 -2.13
CA GLY A 223 -19.50 -8.14 -0.73
C GLY A 223 -18.15 -7.65 -0.22
N LYS A 224 -17.80 -8.02 1.00
CA LYS A 224 -16.55 -7.65 1.66
C LYS A 224 -15.37 -8.41 1.04
N ILE A 225 -14.28 -7.70 0.78
CA ILE A 225 -13.04 -8.22 0.22
C ILE A 225 -11.93 -7.96 1.25
N GLY A 226 -11.27 -9.02 1.69
CA GLY A 226 -10.08 -8.90 2.53
C GLY A 226 -8.83 -8.88 1.67
N VAL A 227 -7.93 -7.94 1.93
CA VAL A 227 -6.60 -7.87 1.31
C VAL A 227 -5.56 -8.21 2.35
N GLY A 228 -4.68 -9.14 2.06
CA GLY A 228 -3.67 -9.56 3.01
C GLY A 228 -2.53 -10.34 2.38
N ARG A 229 -1.50 -10.61 3.21
CA ARG A 229 -0.36 -11.42 2.83
C ARG A 229 -0.51 -12.85 3.36
N VAL A 230 -0.21 -13.81 2.52
CA VAL A 230 -0.02 -15.21 2.93
C VAL A 230 1.34 -15.32 3.62
N HIS A 231 1.35 -15.54 4.93
CA HIS A 231 2.57 -15.69 5.71
C HIS A 231 3.11 -17.13 5.70
N ARG A 232 2.22 -18.11 5.53
CA ARG A 232 2.57 -19.53 5.52
C ARG A 232 1.50 -20.32 4.78
N GLY A 233 1.90 -21.43 4.15
CA GLY A 233 0.98 -22.37 3.52
C GLY A 233 0.50 -21.93 2.15
N ARG A 234 -0.60 -22.56 1.72
CA ARG A 234 -1.28 -22.32 0.45
C ARG A 234 -2.76 -22.13 0.69
N ILE A 235 -3.39 -21.34 -0.16
CA ILE A 235 -4.82 -21.06 -0.13
C ILE A 235 -5.44 -21.30 -1.51
N TYR A 236 -6.66 -21.83 -1.50
CA TYR A 236 -7.39 -22.19 -2.71
C TYR A 236 -8.79 -21.58 -2.72
N PRO A 237 -9.37 -21.26 -3.88
CA PRO A 237 -10.78 -20.88 -3.98
C PRO A 237 -11.67 -22.03 -3.56
N ASN A 238 -12.88 -21.73 -3.08
CA ASN A 238 -13.88 -22.68 -2.60
C ASN A 238 -13.42 -23.57 -1.43
N SER A 239 -12.33 -23.25 -0.75
CA SER A 239 -11.80 -24.01 0.38
C SER A 239 -12.45 -23.61 1.71
N GLU A 240 -12.50 -24.57 2.64
CA GLU A 240 -12.88 -24.33 4.03
C GLU A 240 -11.65 -23.91 4.83
N VAL A 241 -11.79 -22.88 5.62
CA VAL A 241 -10.75 -22.29 6.47
C VAL A 241 -11.30 -21.99 7.86
N ALA A 242 -10.43 -21.66 8.79
CA ALA A 242 -10.82 -21.02 10.03
C ALA A 242 -10.43 -19.52 9.99
N ILE A 243 -11.17 -18.69 10.72
CA ILE A 243 -10.83 -17.29 10.97
C ILE A 243 -10.66 -17.05 12.46
N MET A 244 -9.67 -16.27 12.83
CA MET A 244 -9.35 -15.92 14.21
C MET A 244 -9.02 -14.45 14.34
N ASP A 245 -9.53 -13.82 15.38
CA ASP A 245 -9.24 -12.44 15.75
C ASP A 245 -8.16 -12.45 16.87
N GLY A 246 -6.92 -12.67 16.48
CA GLY A 246 -5.76 -12.76 17.35
C GLY A 246 -5.50 -14.16 17.93
N PRO A 247 -4.34 -14.35 18.61
CA PRO A 247 -3.90 -15.65 19.13
C PRO A 247 -4.85 -16.27 20.16
N ASP A 248 -5.53 -15.44 20.95
CA ASP A 248 -6.47 -15.87 21.99
C ASP A 248 -7.91 -15.94 21.46
N GLY A 249 -8.11 -15.66 20.16
CA GLY A 249 -9.43 -15.67 19.51
C GLY A 249 -9.97 -17.08 19.34
N THR A 250 -11.28 -17.23 19.44
CA THR A 250 -11.94 -18.53 19.15
C THR A 250 -11.98 -18.77 17.63
N PRO A 251 -11.48 -19.91 17.13
CA PRO A 251 -11.55 -20.25 15.72
C PRO A 251 -13.01 -20.38 15.25
N ARG A 252 -13.34 -19.70 14.15
CA ARG A 252 -14.65 -19.76 13.48
C ARG A 252 -14.46 -20.33 12.09
N ARG A 253 -15.28 -21.29 11.70
CA ARG A 253 -15.23 -21.86 10.35
C ARG A 253 -15.76 -20.85 9.33
N ALA A 254 -15.07 -20.77 8.21
CA ALA A 254 -15.45 -19.92 7.09
C ALA A 254 -15.13 -20.62 5.75
N LYS A 255 -15.70 -20.11 4.68
CA LYS A 255 -15.45 -20.60 3.33
C LYS A 255 -14.96 -19.45 2.45
N ILE A 256 -13.85 -19.69 1.76
CA ILE A 256 -13.35 -18.82 0.70
C ILE A 256 -14.18 -19.05 -0.56
N ASN A 257 -14.65 -18.00 -1.22
CA ASN A 257 -15.26 -18.14 -2.54
C ASN A 257 -14.20 -18.01 -3.63
N GLN A 258 -13.57 -16.85 -3.71
CA GLN A 258 -12.57 -16.54 -4.73
C GLN A 258 -11.31 -16.00 -4.07
N ILE A 259 -10.18 -16.24 -4.72
CA ILE A 259 -8.92 -15.59 -4.44
C ILE A 259 -8.45 -14.86 -5.69
N LEU A 260 -7.96 -13.64 -5.52
CA LEU A 260 -7.49 -12.81 -6.61
C LEU A 260 -6.09 -12.27 -6.29
N GLU A 261 -5.27 -12.13 -7.32
CA GLU A 261 -3.98 -11.45 -7.29
C GLU A 261 -4.06 -10.16 -8.12
N PHE A 262 -3.10 -9.27 -7.92
CA PHE A 262 -2.92 -8.13 -8.79
C PHE A 262 -2.05 -8.54 -9.99
N GLU A 263 -2.50 -8.17 -11.20
CA GLU A 263 -1.73 -8.23 -12.43
C GLU A 263 -1.77 -6.83 -13.07
N GLY A 264 -0.68 -6.09 -12.95
CA GLY A 264 -0.74 -4.65 -13.15
C GLY A 264 -1.65 -4.00 -12.12
N LEU A 265 -2.68 -3.33 -12.60
CA LEU A 265 -3.73 -2.69 -11.78
C LEU A 265 -5.01 -3.54 -11.68
N GLU A 266 -5.10 -4.59 -12.46
CA GLU A 266 -6.29 -5.44 -12.52
C GLU A 266 -6.24 -6.53 -11.44
N ARG A 267 -7.43 -6.96 -11.02
CA ARG A 267 -7.62 -8.07 -10.10
C ARG A 267 -7.95 -9.32 -10.91
N LYS A 268 -7.09 -10.31 -10.84
CA LYS A 268 -7.22 -11.56 -11.60
C LYS A 268 -7.49 -12.73 -10.66
N GLU A 269 -8.52 -13.51 -10.95
CA GLU A 269 -8.76 -14.76 -10.23
C GLU A 269 -7.63 -15.75 -10.45
N VAL A 270 -7.21 -16.38 -9.35
CA VAL A 270 -6.20 -17.43 -9.34
C VAL A 270 -6.73 -18.69 -8.67
N ASN A 271 -6.19 -19.84 -9.07
CA ASN A 271 -6.61 -21.12 -8.51
C ASN A 271 -5.82 -21.53 -7.27
N GLU A 272 -4.72 -20.84 -6.99
CA GLU A 272 -3.84 -21.07 -5.85
C GLU A 272 -3.06 -19.81 -5.56
N ALA A 273 -2.84 -19.54 -4.27
CA ALA A 273 -1.83 -18.58 -3.81
C ALA A 273 -1.01 -19.21 -2.68
N GLN A 274 0.23 -18.78 -2.54
CA GLN A 274 1.18 -19.38 -1.60
C GLN A 274 1.82 -18.34 -0.68
N ALA A 275 2.52 -18.83 0.32
CA ALA A 275 3.32 -18.01 1.22
C ALA A 275 4.17 -16.99 0.45
N GLY A 276 4.07 -15.72 0.85
CA GLY A 276 4.68 -14.55 0.19
C GLY A 276 3.72 -13.74 -0.70
N ASP A 277 2.65 -14.34 -1.22
CA ASP A 277 1.69 -13.63 -2.07
C ASP A 277 0.84 -12.63 -1.29
N ILE A 278 0.54 -11.50 -1.92
CA ILE A 278 -0.46 -10.54 -1.47
C ILE A 278 -1.71 -10.73 -2.31
N ILE A 279 -2.79 -11.13 -1.65
CA ILE A 279 -4.02 -11.55 -2.31
C ILE A 279 -5.25 -10.84 -1.77
N LEU A 280 -6.32 -10.93 -2.57
CA LEU A 280 -7.66 -10.55 -2.15
C LEU A 280 -8.48 -11.83 -1.96
N VAL A 281 -9.24 -11.88 -0.88
CA VAL A 281 -10.15 -13.00 -0.58
C VAL A 281 -11.58 -12.51 -0.46
N THR A 282 -12.53 -13.32 -0.99
CA THR A 282 -13.96 -13.05 -0.93
C THR A 282 -14.72 -14.21 -0.31
N GLY A 283 -15.96 -14.00 0.10
CA GLY A 283 -16.84 -15.02 0.64
C GLY A 283 -16.96 -15.03 2.16
N ILE A 284 -16.17 -14.24 2.88
CA ILE A 284 -16.22 -14.15 4.34
C ILE A 284 -16.75 -12.77 4.74
N GLU A 285 -17.93 -12.70 5.33
CA GLU A 285 -18.56 -11.43 5.74
C GLU A 285 -17.97 -10.86 7.03
N GLU A 286 -17.54 -11.74 7.94
CA GLU A 286 -17.03 -11.36 9.27
C GLU A 286 -15.52 -11.11 9.30
N LEU A 287 -14.95 -10.54 8.24
CA LEU A 287 -13.54 -10.15 8.23
C LEU A 287 -13.35 -8.78 8.87
N ASN A 288 -12.33 -8.68 9.72
CA ASN A 288 -11.82 -7.44 10.27
C ASN A 288 -10.34 -7.28 9.90
N ILE A 289 -9.82 -6.08 10.05
CA ILE A 289 -8.38 -5.85 9.93
C ILE A 289 -7.67 -6.55 11.09
N GLY A 290 -6.59 -7.27 10.76
CA GLY A 290 -5.85 -8.09 11.72
C GLY A 290 -6.39 -9.53 11.85
N THR A 291 -7.61 -9.82 11.37
CA THR A 291 -8.12 -11.19 11.34
C THR A 291 -7.16 -12.09 10.58
N THR A 292 -6.82 -13.23 11.15
CA THR A 292 -6.04 -14.28 10.49
C THR A 292 -6.96 -15.33 9.90
N ILE A 293 -6.81 -15.59 8.60
CA ILE A 293 -7.39 -16.75 7.93
C ILE A 293 -6.36 -17.87 8.05
N THR A 294 -6.76 -18.97 8.64
CA THR A 294 -5.86 -20.06 9.03
C THR A 294 -6.40 -21.44 8.63
N ASP A 295 -5.55 -22.45 8.74
CA ASP A 295 -5.94 -23.84 8.54
C ASP A 295 -7.04 -24.23 9.52
N LYS A 296 -8.07 -24.95 9.02
CA LYS A 296 -9.23 -25.34 9.83
C LYS A 296 -8.93 -26.40 10.88
N ASP A 297 -7.91 -27.23 10.62
CA ASP A 297 -7.54 -28.37 11.46
C ASP A 297 -6.38 -28.00 12.43
N HIS A 298 -5.60 -26.98 12.06
CA HIS A 298 -4.50 -26.44 12.85
C HIS A 298 -4.62 -24.91 12.96
N PRO A 299 -5.65 -24.39 13.63
CA PRO A 299 -5.90 -22.95 13.71
C PRO A 299 -4.83 -22.26 14.55
N GLU A 300 -4.18 -21.28 13.94
CA GLU A 300 -3.16 -20.44 14.55
C GLU A 300 -3.33 -19.00 14.02
N ALA A 301 -3.20 -17.99 14.86
CA ALA A 301 -3.38 -16.61 14.46
C ALA A 301 -2.19 -15.74 14.81
N LEU A 302 -1.94 -14.75 13.95
CA LEU A 302 -1.01 -13.66 14.23
C LEU A 302 -1.63 -12.67 15.23
N PRO A 303 -0.80 -11.88 15.94
CA PRO A 303 -1.29 -10.77 16.75
C PRO A 303 -2.15 -9.83 15.91
N MET A 304 -3.22 -9.31 16.52
CA MET A 304 -4.09 -8.34 15.85
C MET A 304 -3.28 -7.09 15.46
N LEU A 305 -3.53 -6.60 14.27
CA LEU A 305 -3.00 -5.31 13.86
C LEU A 305 -3.70 -4.19 14.65
N THR A 306 -2.91 -3.29 15.21
CA THR A 306 -3.44 -2.13 15.94
C THR A 306 -4.07 -1.15 14.96
N VAL A 307 -5.27 -0.71 15.27
CA VAL A 307 -5.95 0.39 14.59
C VAL A 307 -5.98 1.56 15.57
N ASP A 308 -5.40 2.69 15.17
CA ASP A 308 -5.43 3.89 16.01
C ASP A 308 -6.88 4.29 16.32
N GLU A 309 -7.16 4.64 17.56
CA GLU A 309 -8.47 5.14 17.93
C GLU A 309 -8.73 6.53 17.36
N PRO A 310 -10.00 6.85 16.99
CA PRO A 310 -10.34 8.18 16.49
C PRO A 310 -9.97 9.26 17.50
N THR A 311 -9.20 10.25 17.08
CA THR A 311 -8.75 11.37 17.94
C THR A 311 -9.68 12.58 17.86
N LEU A 312 -10.56 12.65 16.87
CA LEU A 312 -11.48 13.76 16.62
C LEU A 312 -12.91 13.25 16.49
N THR A 313 -13.84 14.06 16.98
CA THR A 313 -15.27 13.85 16.75
C THR A 313 -15.82 15.00 15.92
N MET A 314 -16.57 14.68 14.87
CA MET A 314 -17.22 15.65 14.00
C MET A 314 -18.72 15.35 13.94
N ASN A 315 -19.54 16.40 13.96
CA ASN A 315 -20.97 16.29 13.79
C ASN A 315 -21.35 16.66 12.35
N PHE A 316 -22.05 15.76 11.66
CA PHE A 316 -22.59 16.00 10.34
C PHE A 316 -24.08 16.31 10.46
N GLN A 317 -24.49 17.49 10.02
CA GLN A 317 -25.87 17.97 10.08
C GLN A 317 -26.32 18.40 8.70
N VAL A 318 -27.63 18.32 8.47
CA VAL A 318 -28.26 18.95 7.30
C VAL A 318 -28.16 20.45 7.43
N ASN A 319 -27.88 21.13 6.33
CA ASN A 319 -27.89 22.59 6.30
C ASN A 319 -29.33 23.09 6.44
N THR A 320 -29.62 23.74 7.59
CA THR A 320 -30.93 24.31 7.91
C THR A 320 -31.05 25.83 7.59
N SER A 321 -30.03 26.41 6.93
CA SER A 321 -30.05 27.82 6.55
C SER A 321 -31.06 28.11 5.46
N PRO A 322 -31.48 29.38 5.28
CA PRO A 322 -32.38 29.77 4.18
C PRO A 322 -31.83 29.52 2.79
N LEU A 323 -30.53 29.20 2.68
CA LEU A 323 -29.85 28.87 1.43
C LEU A 323 -29.74 27.36 1.20
N ALA A 324 -30.29 26.55 2.11
CA ALA A 324 -30.26 25.09 1.99
C ALA A 324 -30.90 24.63 0.66
N GLY A 325 -30.25 23.68 -0.02
CA GLY A 325 -30.73 23.11 -1.28
C GLY A 325 -30.44 23.92 -2.53
N ARG A 326 -29.79 25.08 -2.43
CA ARG A 326 -29.40 25.86 -3.62
C ARG A 326 -28.14 25.29 -4.29
N GLU A 327 -27.25 24.66 -3.52
CA GLU A 327 -26.05 24.01 -3.98
C GLU A 327 -25.94 22.60 -3.38
N GLY A 328 -25.45 21.67 -4.18
CA GLY A 328 -25.28 20.27 -3.78
C GLY A 328 -26.51 19.39 -4.08
N LYS A 329 -26.24 18.13 -4.40
CA LYS A 329 -27.26 17.13 -4.76
C LYS A 329 -27.62 16.20 -3.59
N PHE A 330 -26.78 16.12 -2.55
CA PHE A 330 -26.87 15.16 -1.45
C PHE A 330 -26.99 15.91 -0.12
N VAL A 331 -28.19 16.41 0.17
CA VAL A 331 -28.43 17.40 1.24
C VAL A 331 -29.34 16.89 2.37
N THR A 332 -29.81 15.64 2.30
CA THR A 332 -30.70 15.07 3.32
C THR A 332 -29.92 14.27 4.39
N SER A 333 -30.43 14.20 5.61
CA SER A 333 -29.87 13.39 6.71
C SER A 333 -29.71 11.91 6.31
N ARG A 334 -30.67 11.37 5.59
CA ARG A 334 -30.60 10.00 5.06
C ARG A 334 -29.41 9.80 4.11
N GLN A 335 -29.18 10.72 3.18
CA GLN A 335 -28.08 10.65 2.21
C GLN A 335 -26.72 10.77 2.91
N ILE A 336 -26.60 11.65 3.90
CA ILE A 336 -25.40 11.80 4.72
C ILE A 336 -25.14 10.49 5.47
N ARG A 337 -26.15 9.93 6.14
CA ARG A 337 -26.04 8.66 6.85
C ARG A 337 -25.61 7.52 5.91
N GLU A 338 -26.29 7.33 4.79
CA GLU A 338 -25.95 6.29 3.81
C GLU A 338 -24.52 6.43 3.28
N ARG A 339 -24.03 7.66 3.11
CA ARG A 339 -22.62 7.90 2.70
C ARG A 339 -21.65 7.52 3.79
N LEU A 340 -21.91 7.87 5.06
CA LEU A 340 -21.08 7.52 6.20
C LEU A 340 -21.10 6.02 6.47
N GLU A 341 -22.26 5.36 6.40
CA GLU A 341 -22.37 3.90 6.53
C GLU A 341 -21.61 3.16 5.44
N ARG A 342 -21.54 3.71 4.24
CA ARG A 342 -20.70 3.16 3.16
C ARG A 342 -19.21 3.27 3.51
N GLU A 343 -18.79 4.39 4.06
CA GLU A 343 -17.40 4.60 4.48
C GLU A 343 -16.98 3.64 5.60
N LEU A 344 -17.87 3.38 6.56
CA LEU A 344 -17.63 2.43 7.65
C LEU A 344 -17.33 1.00 7.18
N LYS A 345 -17.77 0.62 5.97
CA LYS A 345 -17.52 -0.74 5.43
C LYS A 345 -16.05 -0.97 5.07
N SER A 346 -15.32 0.08 4.78
CA SER A 346 -13.90 0.03 4.38
C SER A 346 -12.98 0.75 5.37
N ASN A 347 -13.46 1.77 6.08
CA ASN A 347 -12.66 2.57 7.00
C ASN A 347 -12.89 2.14 8.45
N VAL A 348 -12.02 1.29 8.96
CA VAL A 348 -12.12 0.73 10.33
C VAL A 348 -11.71 1.71 11.44
N ALA A 349 -11.02 2.79 11.09
CA ALA A 349 -10.65 3.84 12.04
C ALA A 349 -11.82 4.81 12.36
N MET A 350 -12.91 4.73 11.59
CA MET A 350 -14.07 5.58 11.75
C MET A 350 -15.14 4.90 12.61
N ARG A 351 -15.75 5.66 13.48
CA ARG A 351 -16.93 5.25 14.28
C ARG A 351 -18.05 6.25 14.05
N MET A 352 -19.27 5.77 13.85
CA MET A 352 -20.44 6.60 13.66
C MET A 352 -21.45 6.35 14.78
N ARG A 353 -22.02 7.40 15.34
CA ARG A 353 -23.11 7.31 16.33
C ARG A 353 -24.22 8.26 15.90
N PRO A 354 -25.44 7.77 15.62
CA PRO A 354 -26.59 8.65 15.40
C PRO A 354 -26.92 9.36 16.71
N THR A 355 -27.20 10.66 16.63
CA THR A 355 -27.65 11.46 17.76
C THR A 355 -29.18 11.69 17.71
N ALA A 356 -29.79 12.08 18.84
CA ALA A 356 -31.24 12.27 18.94
C ALA A 356 -31.78 13.40 18.06
N ASP A 357 -30.92 14.32 17.59
CA ASP A 357 -31.28 15.51 16.82
C ASP A 357 -31.05 15.34 15.29
N GLU A 358 -31.16 14.11 14.77
CA GLU A 358 -30.86 13.80 13.36
C GLU A 358 -29.43 14.19 12.89
N THR A 359 -28.53 14.49 13.81
CA THR A 359 -27.11 14.66 13.55
C THR A 359 -26.40 13.29 13.56
N VAL A 360 -25.43 13.12 12.73
CA VAL A 360 -24.66 11.88 12.62
C VAL A 360 -23.19 12.16 12.89
#